data_d58095fa88d28306523ad20c94bc85d5
#
_entry.id   d58095fa88d28306523ad20c94bc85d5
#
_cell.length_a   1.000
_cell.length_b   1.000
_cell.length_c   1.000
_cell.angle_alpha   90.00
_cell.angle_beta   90.00
_cell.angle_gamma   90.00
#
_symmetry.space_group_name_H-M   'P 1'
#
loop_
_entity.id
_entity.type
_entity.pdbx_description
1 polymer ?
#
loop_
_entity_poly.entity_id
_entity_poly.type
_entity_poly.pdbx_seq_one_letter_code
_entity_poly.pdbx_strand_id
1 'polypeptide(L)'
;MKAVSIYPVSESALTICLGNELNAVVNDRVFRLYNHLRKQVNPFWKDLIPAYCTLTVVYDIKEMRKHSQSAFKWVSKQLKEAIDQCDDAGILPSRQLSIPVCYESEFGFDLKSLSKAKKLSIDQVIKLHTAQTYRVFMLGFLPGFPYMGIVNDKIATPRLSSPRKLVPAGSVGIAGNQTGIYPLDSPGGWNIIGRTPLQIFNPRVSVLTDTSLLQPGDEVKFYSITKEEFHSFDQENFNPLSA
;
A
#
# COMPACT_ATOMS: atom_id res chain seq x y z
N MET A 1 -11.18 -10.64 -19.60
CA MET A 1 -10.35 -10.75 -18.38
C MET A 1 -9.04 -11.39 -18.76
N LYS A 2 -7.88 -10.87 -18.34
CA LYS A 2 -6.59 -11.53 -18.56
C LYS A 2 -6.55 -12.83 -17.76
N ALA A 3 -5.94 -13.86 -18.31
CA ALA A 3 -5.88 -15.18 -17.70
C ALA A 3 -5.13 -15.12 -16.35
N VAL A 4 -5.67 -15.75 -15.33
CA VAL A 4 -5.00 -15.97 -14.05
C VAL A 4 -3.79 -16.87 -14.28
N SER A 5 -2.63 -16.48 -13.77
CA SER A 5 -1.43 -17.31 -13.81
C SER A 5 -0.93 -17.63 -12.40
N ILE A 6 -0.43 -18.84 -12.23
CA ILE A 6 0.15 -19.32 -10.97
C ILE A 6 1.55 -19.84 -11.29
N TYR A 7 2.55 -19.30 -10.59
CA TYR A 7 3.95 -19.67 -10.81
C TYR A 7 4.73 -19.79 -9.50
N PRO A 8 5.75 -20.66 -9.44
CA PRO A 8 6.59 -20.82 -8.28
C PRO A 8 7.54 -19.62 -8.13
N VAL A 9 7.73 -19.18 -6.89
CA VAL A 9 8.72 -18.16 -6.50
C VAL A 9 9.88 -18.80 -5.77
N SER A 10 9.59 -19.85 -5.00
CA SER A 10 10.57 -20.68 -4.32
C SER A 10 10.03 -22.10 -4.13
N GLU A 11 10.77 -22.99 -3.48
CA GLU A 11 10.29 -24.32 -3.13
C GLU A 11 9.09 -24.30 -2.18
N SER A 12 8.95 -23.25 -1.36
CA SER A 12 7.90 -23.09 -0.36
C SER A 12 6.99 -21.89 -0.59
N ALA A 13 7.04 -21.27 -1.78
CA ALA A 13 6.19 -20.14 -2.12
C ALA A 13 5.80 -20.16 -3.60
N LEU A 14 4.56 -19.74 -3.86
CA LEU A 14 4.06 -19.49 -5.21
C LEU A 14 3.27 -18.18 -5.25
N THR A 15 3.16 -17.60 -6.43
CA THR A 15 2.41 -16.37 -6.66
C THR A 15 1.28 -16.62 -7.64
N ILE A 16 0.09 -16.12 -7.25
CA ILE A 16 -1.07 -15.98 -8.11
C ILE A 16 -1.04 -14.56 -8.69
N CYS A 17 -1.05 -14.44 -10.00
CA CYS A 17 -1.13 -13.17 -10.71
C CYS A 17 -2.53 -13.02 -11.34
N LEU A 18 -3.27 -12.02 -10.89
CA LEU A 18 -4.64 -11.71 -11.32
C LEU A 18 -4.68 -10.60 -12.38
N GLY A 19 -3.54 -9.97 -12.67
CA GLY A 19 -3.39 -8.91 -13.65
C GLY A 19 -1.96 -8.36 -13.68
N ASN A 20 -1.70 -7.36 -14.52
CA ASN A 20 -0.39 -6.73 -14.66
C ASN A 20 -0.44 -5.19 -14.63
N GLU A 21 -1.53 -4.63 -14.16
CA GLU A 21 -1.77 -3.19 -14.12
C GLU A 21 -2.16 -2.76 -12.72
N LEU A 22 -1.80 -1.54 -12.36
CA LEU A 22 -2.25 -0.90 -11.14
C LEU A 22 -3.73 -0.53 -11.29
N ASN A 23 -4.62 -1.42 -10.85
CA ASN A 23 -6.06 -1.33 -11.06
C ASN A 23 -6.81 -1.75 -9.79
N ALA A 24 -7.75 -0.92 -9.33
CA ALA A 24 -8.52 -1.15 -8.13
C ALA A 24 -9.35 -2.44 -8.20
N VAL A 25 -9.97 -2.75 -9.34
CA VAL A 25 -10.79 -3.95 -9.52
C VAL A 25 -9.95 -5.22 -9.40
N VAL A 26 -8.75 -5.22 -10.01
CA VAL A 26 -7.81 -6.35 -9.87
C VAL A 26 -7.34 -6.49 -8.44
N ASN A 27 -7.02 -5.37 -7.79
CA ASN A 27 -6.61 -5.35 -6.39
C ASN A 27 -7.72 -5.84 -5.45
N ASP A 28 -8.99 -5.51 -5.69
CA ASP A 28 -10.13 -6.07 -4.96
C ASP A 28 -10.21 -7.59 -5.08
N ARG A 29 -9.94 -8.15 -6.25
CA ARG A 29 -9.88 -9.60 -6.44
C ARG A 29 -8.74 -10.23 -5.62
N VAL A 30 -7.58 -9.57 -5.56
CA VAL A 30 -6.46 -10.01 -4.69
C VAL A 30 -6.89 -10.06 -3.24
N PHE A 31 -7.55 -9.00 -2.74
CA PHE A 31 -7.97 -8.96 -1.33
C PHE A 31 -9.14 -9.89 -1.02
N ARG A 32 -10.06 -10.11 -1.96
CA ARG A 32 -11.10 -11.16 -1.79
C ARG A 32 -10.48 -12.54 -1.62
N LEU A 33 -9.56 -12.89 -2.51
CA LEU A 33 -8.86 -14.18 -2.42
C LEU A 33 -8.02 -14.29 -1.14
N TYR A 34 -7.30 -13.22 -0.77
CA TYR A 34 -6.57 -13.14 0.49
C TYR A 34 -7.48 -13.37 1.70
N ASN A 35 -8.61 -12.67 1.78
CA ASN A 35 -9.56 -12.80 2.89
C ASN A 35 -10.23 -14.19 2.92
N HIS A 36 -10.53 -14.75 1.75
CA HIS A 36 -11.07 -16.09 1.63
C HIS A 36 -10.09 -17.13 2.18
N LEU A 37 -8.84 -17.11 1.73
CA LEU A 37 -7.80 -18.04 2.17
C LEU A 37 -7.45 -17.84 3.66
N ARG A 38 -7.47 -16.61 4.16
CA ARG A 38 -7.20 -16.31 5.58
C ARG A 38 -8.29 -16.84 6.50
N LYS A 39 -9.55 -16.86 6.06
CA LYS A 39 -10.66 -17.43 6.84
C LYS A 39 -10.62 -18.95 6.88
N GLN A 40 -10.03 -19.60 5.91
CA GLN A 40 -9.84 -21.04 5.91
C GLN A 40 -8.72 -21.39 6.89
N VAL A 41 -9.04 -22.13 7.95
CA VAL A 41 -8.03 -22.69 8.84
C VAL A 41 -7.24 -23.76 8.07
N ASN A 42 -6.23 -23.33 7.34
CA ASN A 42 -5.37 -24.24 6.57
C ASN A 42 -4.01 -24.34 7.25
N PRO A 43 -3.66 -25.47 7.86
CA PRO A 43 -2.41 -25.65 8.62
C PRO A 43 -1.17 -25.57 7.73
N PHE A 44 -1.34 -25.61 6.43
CA PHE A 44 -0.25 -25.61 5.47
C PHE A 44 0.19 -24.21 5.05
N TRP A 45 -0.68 -23.20 5.18
CA TRP A 45 -0.33 -21.81 4.87
C TRP A 45 0.49 -21.21 5.99
N LYS A 46 1.72 -20.79 5.69
CA LYS A 46 2.59 -20.08 6.62
C LYS A 46 2.37 -18.57 6.55
N ASP A 47 2.16 -18.04 5.34
CA ASP A 47 1.90 -16.62 5.12
C ASP A 47 1.15 -16.38 3.82
N LEU A 48 0.40 -15.28 3.77
CA LEU A 48 -0.34 -14.79 2.62
C LEU A 48 0.04 -13.32 2.39
N ILE A 49 0.71 -13.02 1.30
CA ILE A 49 1.26 -11.70 1.01
C ILE A 49 0.55 -11.08 -0.19
N PRO A 50 -0.49 -10.25 0.04
CA PRO A 50 -1.17 -9.53 -1.02
C PRO A 50 -0.32 -8.35 -1.51
N ALA A 51 -0.34 -8.12 -2.82
CA ALA A 51 0.28 -6.97 -3.46
C ALA A 51 -0.68 -6.40 -4.51
N TYR A 52 -0.23 -5.49 -5.37
CA TYR A 52 -1.05 -4.77 -6.36
C TYR A 52 -2.05 -5.63 -7.13
N CYS A 53 -1.54 -6.64 -7.82
CA CYS A 53 -2.32 -7.55 -8.67
C CYS A 53 -1.96 -9.01 -8.42
N THR A 54 -1.25 -9.29 -7.32
CA THR A 54 -0.74 -10.63 -6.99
C THR A 54 -1.02 -11.01 -5.55
N LEU A 55 -1.16 -12.32 -5.31
CA LEU A 55 -1.15 -12.90 -3.98
C LEU A 55 -0.06 -13.97 -3.92
N THR A 56 0.92 -13.78 -3.05
CA THR A 56 1.93 -14.81 -2.79
C THR A 56 1.54 -15.62 -1.57
N VAL A 57 1.57 -16.94 -1.74
CA VAL A 57 1.25 -17.92 -0.70
C VAL A 57 2.52 -18.64 -0.31
N VAL A 58 2.90 -18.51 0.96
CA VAL A 58 4.02 -19.25 1.56
C VAL A 58 3.45 -20.47 2.29
N TYR A 59 3.99 -21.64 2.05
CA TYR A 59 3.47 -22.90 2.57
C TYR A 59 4.55 -23.78 3.19
N ASP A 60 4.12 -24.69 4.08
CA ASP A 60 4.99 -25.69 4.68
C ASP A 60 5.30 -26.81 3.69
N ILE A 61 6.48 -26.79 3.10
CA ILE A 61 6.91 -27.79 2.11
C ILE A 61 7.00 -29.20 2.72
N LYS A 62 7.32 -29.33 4.01
CA LYS A 62 7.43 -30.64 4.66
C LYS A 62 6.07 -31.28 4.80
N GLU A 63 5.07 -30.51 5.21
CA GLU A 63 3.68 -30.97 5.29
C GLU A 63 3.12 -31.26 3.88
N MET A 64 3.39 -30.41 2.90
CA MET A 64 2.94 -30.62 1.51
C MET A 64 3.46 -31.94 0.90
N ARG A 65 4.73 -32.27 1.17
CA ARG A 65 5.35 -33.52 0.65
C ARG A 65 4.70 -34.79 1.20
N LYS A 66 3.98 -34.72 2.32
CA LYS A 66 3.19 -35.85 2.82
C LYS A 66 1.97 -36.16 1.95
N HIS A 67 1.46 -35.16 1.22
CA HIS A 67 0.24 -35.28 0.41
C HIS A 67 0.52 -35.42 -1.09
N SER A 68 1.69 -34.97 -1.58
CA SER A 68 2.04 -35.01 -2.99
C SER A 68 3.54 -34.98 -3.21
N GLN A 69 4.00 -35.69 -4.26
CA GLN A 69 5.41 -35.59 -4.71
C GLN A 69 5.77 -34.19 -5.21
N SER A 70 4.77 -33.40 -5.67
CA SER A 70 4.95 -32.03 -6.12
C SER A 70 4.08 -31.07 -5.28
N ALA A 71 4.72 -30.39 -4.34
CA ALA A 71 4.06 -29.35 -3.52
C ALA A 71 3.42 -28.28 -4.41
N PHE A 72 4.13 -27.80 -5.45
CA PHE A 72 3.60 -26.82 -6.40
C PHE A 72 2.30 -27.26 -7.07
N LYS A 73 2.24 -28.49 -7.59
CA LYS A 73 1.03 -28.98 -8.26
C LYS A 73 -0.15 -29.07 -7.28
N TRP A 74 0.09 -29.57 -6.09
CA TRP A 74 -0.94 -29.70 -5.08
C TRP A 74 -1.49 -28.33 -4.63
N VAL A 75 -0.57 -27.42 -4.25
CA VAL A 75 -0.95 -26.07 -3.82
C VAL A 75 -1.65 -25.31 -4.94
N SER A 76 -1.14 -25.39 -6.17
CA SER A 76 -1.77 -24.73 -7.33
C SER A 76 -3.20 -25.22 -7.57
N LYS A 77 -3.49 -26.51 -7.34
CA LYS A 77 -4.83 -27.05 -7.46
C LYS A 77 -5.77 -26.43 -6.42
N GLN A 78 -5.36 -26.42 -5.15
CA GLN A 78 -6.16 -25.82 -4.06
C GLN A 78 -6.45 -24.33 -4.33
N LEU A 79 -5.45 -23.60 -4.83
CA LEU A 79 -5.62 -22.19 -5.12
C LEU A 79 -6.51 -21.90 -6.34
N LYS A 80 -6.51 -22.75 -7.35
CA LYS A 80 -7.48 -22.66 -8.46
C LYS A 80 -8.91 -22.82 -7.97
N GLU A 81 -9.16 -23.84 -7.13
CA GLU A 81 -10.48 -24.07 -6.51
C GLU A 81 -10.92 -22.85 -5.67
N ALA A 82 -9.99 -22.27 -4.89
CA ALA A 82 -10.27 -21.05 -4.12
C ALA A 82 -10.57 -19.82 -5.00
N ILE A 83 -9.87 -19.66 -6.12
CA ILE A 83 -10.12 -18.58 -7.08
C ILE A 83 -11.53 -18.70 -7.66
N ASP A 84 -11.91 -19.89 -8.11
CA ASP A 84 -13.23 -20.15 -8.69
C ASP A 84 -14.37 -19.88 -7.68
N GLN A 85 -14.11 -20.09 -6.38
CA GLN A 85 -15.07 -19.80 -5.31
C GLN A 85 -15.17 -18.32 -4.94
N CYS A 86 -14.16 -17.51 -5.28
CA CYS A 86 -14.07 -16.11 -4.86
C CYS A 86 -14.56 -15.09 -5.90
N ASP A 87 -14.76 -15.49 -7.14
CA ASP A 87 -15.01 -14.55 -8.26
C ASP A 87 -16.38 -13.84 -8.20
N ASP A 88 -17.35 -14.32 -7.41
CA ASP A 88 -18.73 -13.80 -7.37
C ASP A 88 -19.03 -12.83 -6.20
N ALA A 89 -18.07 -12.52 -5.34
CA ALA A 89 -18.30 -11.63 -4.20
C ALA A 89 -18.19 -10.15 -4.63
N GLY A 90 -19.22 -9.34 -4.33
CA GLY A 90 -19.30 -7.91 -4.64
C GLY A 90 -18.11 -7.05 -4.17
N ILE A 91 -18.16 -5.74 -4.39
CA ILE A 91 -17.11 -4.78 -3.97
C ILE A 91 -16.88 -4.88 -2.46
N LEU A 92 -15.62 -5.00 -2.05
CA LEU A 92 -15.26 -4.98 -0.63
C LEU A 92 -15.50 -3.56 -0.09
N PRO A 93 -16.11 -3.41 1.10
CA PRO A 93 -16.22 -2.11 1.74
C PRO A 93 -14.80 -1.57 2.02
N SER A 94 -14.53 -0.35 1.61
CA SER A 94 -13.28 0.37 1.87
C SER A 94 -13.48 1.38 3.00
N ARG A 95 -12.48 1.52 3.88
CA ARG A 95 -12.46 2.63 4.83
C ARG A 95 -12.06 3.90 4.07
N GLN A 96 -12.76 5.00 4.35
CA GLN A 96 -12.39 6.32 3.84
C GLN A 96 -11.60 7.04 4.93
N LEU A 97 -10.38 7.47 4.63
CA LEU A 97 -9.53 8.16 5.60
C LEU A 97 -9.08 9.51 5.05
N SER A 98 -9.16 10.53 5.89
CA SER A 98 -8.64 11.87 5.60
C SER A 98 -7.35 12.09 6.37
N ILE A 99 -6.27 12.42 5.64
CA ILE A 99 -4.91 12.55 6.20
C ILE A 99 -4.43 14.01 6.05
N PRO A 100 -4.15 14.71 7.16
CA PRO A 100 -3.57 16.06 7.14
C PRO A 100 -2.12 16.01 6.67
N VAL A 101 -1.74 16.97 5.81
CA VAL A 101 -0.36 17.10 5.31
C VAL A 101 0.05 18.56 5.26
N CYS A 102 1.17 18.88 5.89
CA CYS A 102 1.82 20.15 5.73
C CYS A 102 2.78 20.10 4.54
N TYR A 103 2.56 21.00 3.56
CA TYR A 103 3.35 21.06 2.31
C TYR A 103 4.41 22.18 2.32
N GLU A 104 4.68 22.78 3.47
CA GLU A 104 5.70 23.81 3.54
C GLU A 104 7.10 23.28 3.26
N SER A 105 8.01 24.18 2.87
CA SER A 105 9.33 23.82 2.34
C SER A 105 10.19 23.00 3.29
N GLU A 106 10.01 23.15 4.59
CA GLU A 106 10.72 22.37 5.61
C GLU A 106 10.23 20.91 5.70
N PHE A 107 9.02 20.64 5.22
CA PHE A 107 8.42 19.30 5.19
C PHE A 107 8.42 18.69 3.79
N GLY A 108 8.30 19.54 2.74
CA GLY A 108 8.27 19.15 1.35
C GLY A 108 9.57 19.42 0.61
N PHE A 109 10.66 18.70 0.95
CA PHE A 109 12.03 18.93 0.45
C PHE A 109 12.12 19.02 -1.07
N ASP A 110 11.27 18.26 -1.79
CA ASP A 110 11.30 18.16 -3.25
C ASP A 110 10.15 18.90 -3.93
N LEU A 111 9.22 19.48 -3.17
CA LEU A 111 8.03 20.11 -3.73
C LEU A 111 8.37 21.23 -4.72
N LYS A 112 9.36 22.08 -4.37
CA LYS A 112 9.83 23.17 -5.23
C LYS A 112 10.53 22.66 -6.49
N SER A 113 11.36 21.63 -6.40
CA SER A 113 12.05 21.06 -7.55
C SER A 113 11.08 20.31 -8.47
N LEU A 114 10.11 19.58 -7.90
CA LEU A 114 9.05 18.90 -8.63
C LEU A 114 8.16 19.91 -9.37
N SER A 115 7.71 20.98 -8.70
CA SER A 115 6.89 22.04 -9.32
C SER A 115 7.60 22.66 -10.53
N LYS A 116 8.90 22.99 -10.38
CA LYS A 116 9.72 23.52 -11.48
C LYS A 116 9.85 22.52 -12.63
N ALA A 117 10.15 21.25 -12.35
CA ALA A 117 10.30 20.21 -13.37
C ALA A 117 9.00 19.96 -14.14
N LYS A 118 7.86 20.07 -13.47
CA LYS A 118 6.52 19.91 -14.07
C LYS A 118 5.94 21.18 -14.68
N LYS A 119 6.62 22.33 -14.56
CA LYS A 119 6.14 23.65 -15.00
C LYS A 119 4.79 24.02 -14.36
N LEU A 120 4.62 23.68 -13.09
CA LEU A 120 3.45 23.97 -12.26
C LEU A 120 3.84 24.89 -11.11
N SER A 121 2.89 25.65 -10.56
CA SER A 121 3.11 26.30 -9.26
C SER A 121 3.06 25.26 -8.12
N ILE A 122 3.61 25.60 -6.96
CA ILE A 122 3.53 24.77 -5.75
C ILE A 122 2.06 24.49 -5.42
N ASP A 123 1.21 25.51 -5.43
CA ASP A 123 -0.23 25.38 -5.15
C ASP A 123 -0.95 24.46 -6.15
N GLN A 124 -0.54 24.48 -7.42
CA GLN A 124 -1.08 23.56 -8.42
C GLN A 124 -0.68 22.11 -8.13
N VAL A 125 0.56 21.85 -7.68
CA VAL A 125 0.99 20.51 -7.28
C VAL A 125 0.18 20.02 -6.07
N ILE A 126 0.06 20.86 -5.03
CA ILE A 126 -0.72 20.55 -3.83
C ILE A 126 -2.17 20.27 -4.21
N LYS A 127 -2.80 21.14 -4.99
CA LYS A 127 -4.18 20.96 -5.44
C LYS A 127 -4.38 19.66 -6.21
N LEU A 128 -3.46 19.29 -7.10
CA LEU A 128 -3.53 18.03 -7.85
C LEU A 128 -3.34 16.82 -6.94
N HIS A 129 -2.50 16.92 -5.91
CA HIS A 129 -2.31 15.84 -4.95
C HIS A 129 -3.50 15.67 -4.00
N THR A 130 -4.09 16.76 -3.51
CA THR A 130 -5.22 16.73 -2.56
C THR A 130 -6.58 16.53 -3.21
N ALA A 131 -6.71 16.74 -4.53
CA ALA A 131 -7.98 16.58 -5.24
C ALA A 131 -8.41 15.13 -5.43
N GLN A 132 -7.49 14.18 -5.33
CA GLN A 132 -7.75 12.77 -5.62
C GLN A 132 -7.90 11.96 -4.33
N THR A 133 -8.66 10.87 -4.43
CA THR A 133 -8.68 9.81 -3.45
C THR A 133 -7.73 8.70 -3.91
N TYR A 134 -6.89 8.22 -3.00
CA TYR A 134 -5.86 7.24 -3.29
C TYR A 134 -6.15 5.91 -2.62
N ARG A 135 -6.19 4.85 -3.39
CA ARG A 135 -6.30 3.51 -2.86
C ARG A 135 -4.97 3.02 -2.31
N VAL A 136 -4.96 2.43 -1.13
CA VAL A 136 -3.83 1.67 -0.59
C VAL A 136 -3.80 0.30 -1.27
N PHE A 137 -2.88 0.10 -2.20
CA PHE A 137 -2.76 -1.15 -2.95
C PHE A 137 -2.05 -2.25 -2.17
N MET A 138 -1.11 -1.89 -1.32
CA MET A 138 -0.38 -2.82 -0.45
C MET A 138 0.38 -2.07 0.64
N LEU A 139 0.77 -2.79 1.68
CA LEU A 139 1.81 -2.37 2.62
C LEU A 139 3.10 -3.13 2.33
N GLY A 140 4.27 -2.48 2.47
CA GLY A 140 5.56 -3.15 2.24
C GLY A 140 6.73 -2.18 2.28
N PHE A 141 7.95 -2.62 1.99
CA PHE A 141 9.19 -1.89 2.15
C PHE A 141 9.56 -1.66 3.62
N LEU A 142 8.71 -0.96 4.36
CA LEU A 142 8.82 -0.79 5.81
C LEU A 142 7.50 -1.25 6.45
N PRO A 143 7.49 -1.67 7.72
CA PRO A 143 6.25 -1.92 8.44
C PRO A 143 5.32 -0.72 8.37
N GLY A 144 4.11 -0.91 7.83
CA GLY A 144 3.11 0.14 7.70
C GLY A 144 3.31 1.13 6.53
N PHE A 145 4.31 0.98 5.66
CA PHE A 145 4.46 1.88 4.49
C PHE A 145 3.37 1.57 3.45
N PRO A 146 2.44 2.53 3.18
CA PRO A 146 1.36 2.36 2.24
C PRO A 146 1.80 2.74 0.82
N TYR A 147 1.72 1.80 -0.11
CA TYR A 147 1.81 2.10 -1.53
C TYR A 147 0.43 2.48 -2.04
N MET A 148 0.24 3.76 -2.34
CA MET A 148 -1.03 4.31 -2.79
C MET A 148 -0.94 4.81 -4.24
N GLY A 149 -2.05 4.87 -4.91
CA GLY A 149 -2.15 5.40 -6.28
C GLY A 149 -3.59 5.58 -6.70
N ILE A 150 -3.80 6.20 -7.82
CA ILE A 150 -2.83 6.67 -8.82
C ILE A 150 -2.76 8.20 -8.71
N VAL A 151 -1.56 8.80 -8.68
CA VAL A 151 -1.45 10.26 -8.72
C VAL A 151 -1.76 10.79 -10.12
N ASN A 152 -2.17 12.06 -10.19
CA ASN A 152 -2.39 12.73 -11.46
C ASN A 152 -1.11 12.74 -12.31
N ASP A 153 -1.21 12.42 -13.61
CA ASP A 153 -0.05 12.32 -14.51
C ASP A 153 0.79 13.60 -14.57
N LYS A 154 0.17 14.77 -14.34
CA LYS A 154 0.88 16.05 -14.30
C LYS A 154 1.92 16.14 -13.18
N ILE A 155 1.73 15.41 -12.07
CA ILE A 155 2.65 15.38 -10.93
C ILE A 155 3.38 14.04 -10.76
N ALA A 156 3.03 13.03 -11.55
CA ALA A 156 3.74 11.75 -11.58
C ALA A 156 5.23 11.97 -11.93
N THR A 157 6.16 11.49 -11.10
CA THR A 157 7.58 11.77 -11.27
C THR A 157 8.45 10.58 -10.85
N PRO A 158 9.53 10.27 -11.58
CA PRO A 158 10.43 9.17 -11.22
C PRO A 158 11.02 9.30 -9.81
N ARG A 159 11.49 8.22 -9.24
CA ARG A 159 12.30 8.23 -8.02
C ARG A 159 13.54 9.09 -8.23
N LEU A 160 14.08 9.63 -7.15
CA LEU A 160 15.39 10.30 -7.17
C LEU A 160 16.45 9.32 -7.64
N SER A 161 17.40 9.79 -8.46
CA SER A 161 18.53 8.99 -8.93
C SER A 161 19.46 8.55 -7.78
N SER A 162 19.54 9.37 -6.74
CA SER A 162 20.27 9.04 -5.51
C SER A 162 19.33 9.13 -4.32
N PRO A 163 19.00 7.99 -3.67
CA PRO A 163 18.16 8.00 -2.48
C PRO A 163 18.78 8.80 -1.34
N ARG A 164 17.93 9.43 -0.52
CA ARG A 164 18.37 10.07 0.73
C ARG A 164 18.73 9.00 1.75
N LYS A 165 19.75 9.30 2.56
CA LYS A 165 20.14 8.46 3.70
C LYS A 165 19.08 8.46 4.80
N LEU A 166 18.33 9.56 4.93
CA LEU A 166 17.29 9.73 5.92
C LEU A 166 16.09 10.50 5.30
N VAL A 167 14.93 9.91 5.41
CA VAL A 167 13.61 10.51 5.20
C VAL A 167 12.87 10.38 6.53
N PRO A 168 12.41 11.49 7.14
CA PRO A 168 11.72 11.46 8.42
C PRO A 168 10.38 10.74 8.35
N ALA A 169 9.96 10.13 9.45
CA ALA A 169 8.63 9.56 9.62
C ALA A 169 7.53 10.61 9.34
N GLY A 170 6.42 10.18 8.78
CA GLY A 170 5.32 11.04 8.33
C GLY A 170 5.55 11.68 6.96
N SER A 171 6.75 11.61 6.37
CA SER A 171 7.02 12.20 5.05
C SER A 171 6.11 11.61 3.97
N VAL A 172 5.44 12.49 3.22
CA VAL A 172 4.58 12.13 2.09
C VAL A 172 5.37 12.32 0.80
N GLY A 173 5.41 11.29 -0.04
CA GLY A 173 6.22 11.31 -1.25
C GLY A 173 5.52 10.82 -2.49
N ILE A 174 6.09 11.18 -3.66
CA ILE A 174 5.66 10.71 -4.98
C ILE A 174 6.81 9.95 -5.65
N ALA A 175 6.49 8.80 -6.25
CA ALA A 175 7.40 8.03 -7.08
C ALA A 175 6.65 7.31 -8.21
N GLY A 176 7.02 7.56 -9.47
CA GLY A 176 6.21 7.13 -10.62
C GLY A 176 4.82 7.76 -10.55
N ASN A 177 3.81 6.95 -10.68
CA ASN A 177 2.40 7.30 -10.55
C ASN A 177 1.81 6.98 -9.16
N GLN A 178 2.66 6.82 -8.14
CA GLN A 178 2.26 6.47 -6.79
C GLN A 178 2.58 7.56 -5.78
N THR A 179 1.80 7.59 -4.70
CA THR A 179 2.08 8.35 -3.48
C THR A 179 2.18 7.39 -2.29
N GLY A 180 2.81 7.82 -1.21
CA GLY A 180 2.99 7.01 -0.01
C GLY A 180 3.44 7.86 1.17
N ILE A 181 3.37 7.29 2.37
CA ILE A 181 3.76 7.93 3.61
C ILE A 181 4.83 7.07 4.28
N TYR A 182 5.97 7.66 4.60
CA TYR A 182 7.01 6.97 5.36
C TYR A 182 6.57 6.80 6.82
N PRO A 183 6.36 5.56 7.30
CA PRO A 183 5.85 5.33 8.66
C PRO A 183 6.94 5.51 9.73
N LEU A 184 8.20 5.38 9.33
CA LEU A 184 9.39 5.43 10.20
C LEU A 184 10.51 6.18 9.47
N ASP A 185 11.46 6.69 10.24
CA ASP A 185 12.71 7.23 9.71
C ASP A 185 13.48 6.15 8.93
N SER A 186 13.81 6.43 7.67
CA SER A 186 14.47 5.44 6.82
C SER A 186 15.18 6.09 5.63
N PRO A 187 16.10 5.39 4.96
CA PRO A 187 16.52 5.78 3.62
C PRO A 187 15.34 5.77 2.65
N GLY A 188 15.36 6.68 1.63
CA GLY A 188 14.29 6.70 0.64
C GLY A 188 14.59 7.54 -0.59
N GLY A 189 14.06 7.09 -1.73
CA GLY A 189 14.27 7.76 -3.03
C GLY A 189 12.99 8.39 -3.61
N TRP A 190 11.93 8.54 -2.85
CA TRP A 190 10.72 9.22 -3.29
C TRP A 190 10.89 10.74 -3.20
N ASN A 191 10.18 11.48 -4.04
CA ASN A 191 10.17 12.94 -4.00
C ASN A 191 9.25 13.38 -2.86
N ILE A 192 9.81 13.92 -1.80
CA ILE A 192 9.09 14.33 -0.60
C ILE A 192 8.40 15.67 -0.85
N ILE A 193 7.08 15.68 -0.82
CA ILE A 193 6.25 16.85 -1.11
C ILE A 193 5.59 17.46 0.13
N GLY A 194 5.58 16.77 1.26
CA GLY A 194 4.99 17.23 2.51
C GLY A 194 5.19 16.23 3.63
N ARG A 195 4.59 16.51 4.78
CA ARG A 195 4.65 15.63 5.96
C ARG A 195 3.32 15.65 6.71
N THR A 196 2.88 14.49 7.17
CA THR A 196 1.74 14.36 8.09
C THR A 196 2.22 14.32 9.54
N PRO A 197 1.49 14.94 10.50
CA PRO A 197 1.78 14.80 11.92
C PRO A 197 1.36 13.43 12.48
N LEU A 198 0.59 12.64 11.72
CA LEU A 198 0.06 11.36 12.18
C LEU A 198 1.13 10.28 12.28
N GLN A 199 1.08 9.50 13.34
CA GLN A 199 1.84 8.27 13.47
C GLN A 199 1.18 7.17 12.63
N ILE A 200 1.81 6.81 11.51
CA ILE A 200 1.27 5.83 10.55
C ILE A 200 1.48 4.39 11.03
N PHE A 201 2.53 4.15 11.81
CA PHE A 201 2.86 2.83 12.34
C PHE A 201 3.22 2.91 13.83
N ASN A 202 2.59 2.09 14.65
CA ASN A 202 2.87 2.01 16.09
C ASN A 202 3.17 0.55 16.50
N PRO A 203 4.44 0.17 16.68
CA PRO A 203 4.82 -1.19 17.06
C PRO A 203 4.44 -1.59 18.50
N ARG A 204 3.99 -0.62 19.33
CA ARG A 204 3.62 -0.87 20.74
C ARG A 204 2.19 -1.36 20.91
N VAL A 205 1.39 -1.32 19.85
CA VAL A 205 0.01 -1.85 19.88
C VAL A 205 0.08 -3.37 19.86
N SER A 206 -0.60 -4.03 20.80
CA SER A 206 -0.55 -5.49 20.99
C SER A 206 -1.29 -6.28 19.91
N VAL A 207 -2.20 -5.65 19.18
CA VAL A 207 -2.96 -6.27 18.09
C VAL A 207 -2.28 -5.96 16.76
N LEU A 208 -1.78 -6.96 16.07
CA LEU A 208 -1.04 -6.80 14.81
C LEU A 208 -1.83 -6.04 13.73
N THR A 209 -3.15 -6.17 13.68
CA THR A 209 -4.02 -5.45 12.74
C THR A 209 -4.09 -3.96 13.01
N ASP A 210 -3.77 -3.53 14.22
CA ASP A 210 -3.93 -2.14 14.67
C ASP A 210 -2.57 -1.40 14.71
N THR A 211 -1.47 -2.10 14.42
CA THR A 211 -0.13 -1.51 14.39
C THR A 211 0.05 -0.50 13.27
N SER A 212 -0.71 -0.63 12.18
CA SER A 212 -0.70 0.31 11.06
C SER A 212 -2.04 1.04 10.93
N LEU A 213 -1.98 2.37 10.88
CA LEU A 213 -3.16 3.23 10.67
C LEU A 213 -3.85 2.90 9.35
N LEU A 214 -3.06 2.71 8.29
CA LEU A 214 -3.54 2.40 6.95
C LEU A 214 -3.46 0.91 6.69
N GLN A 215 -4.47 0.40 5.99
CA GLN A 215 -4.56 -1.00 5.60
C GLN A 215 -4.77 -1.10 4.09
N PRO A 216 -4.37 -2.22 3.47
CA PRO A 216 -4.66 -2.43 2.07
C PRO A 216 -6.16 -2.42 1.80
N GLY A 217 -6.56 -1.74 0.72
CA GLY A 217 -7.96 -1.53 0.37
C GLY A 217 -8.54 -0.21 0.88
N ASP A 218 -7.88 0.49 1.81
CA ASP A 218 -8.29 1.81 2.25
C ASP A 218 -8.26 2.82 1.11
N GLU A 219 -9.14 3.80 1.22
CA GLU A 219 -9.22 4.97 0.36
C GLU A 219 -8.79 6.20 1.16
N VAL A 220 -7.71 6.84 0.72
CA VAL A 220 -7.07 7.95 1.43
C VAL A 220 -7.24 9.25 0.66
N LYS A 221 -7.73 10.28 1.33
CA LYS A 221 -7.78 11.64 0.83
C LYS A 221 -6.85 12.52 1.67
N PHE A 222 -5.93 13.22 1.01
CA PHE A 222 -5.08 14.18 1.67
C PHE A 222 -5.74 15.56 1.71
N TYR A 223 -5.49 16.32 2.78
CA TYR A 223 -5.82 17.74 2.86
C TYR A 223 -4.66 18.53 3.42
N SER A 224 -4.55 19.80 2.99
CA SER A 224 -3.47 20.69 3.40
C SER A 224 -3.74 21.29 4.77
N ILE A 225 -2.72 21.30 5.61
CA ILE A 225 -2.68 22.02 6.88
C ILE A 225 -1.50 22.98 6.93
N THR A 226 -1.57 24.01 7.77
CA THR A 226 -0.48 24.96 8.01
C THR A 226 0.59 24.33 8.91
N LYS A 227 1.73 25.02 9.03
CA LYS A 227 2.82 24.62 9.94
C LYS A 227 2.39 24.72 11.41
N GLU A 228 1.62 25.73 11.74
CA GLU A 228 1.06 25.95 13.10
C GLU A 228 0.13 24.78 13.46
N GLU A 229 -0.79 24.40 12.57
CA GLU A 229 -1.68 23.24 12.74
C GLU A 229 -0.89 21.93 12.83
N PHE A 230 0.21 21.79 12.08
CA PHE A 230 1.06 20.61 12.16
C PHE A 230 1.70 20.44 13.54
N HIS A 231 2.21 21.54 14.13
CA HIS A 231 2.88 21.50 15.44
C HIS A 231 1.90 21.41 16.62
N SER A 232 0.68 21.91 16.47
CA SER A 232 -0.38 21.83 17.48
C SER A 232 -1.32 20.64 17.29
N PHE A 233 -1.00 19.73 16.38
CA PHE A 233 -1.89 18.64 16.01
C PHE A 233 -2.11 17.65 17.16
N ASP A 234 -3.36 17.48 17.55
CA ASP A 234 -3.78 16.54 18.57
C ASP A 234 -4.12 15.19 17.95
N GLN A 235 -3.14 14.30 17.93
CA GLN A 235 -3.29 12.97 17.34
C GLN A 235 -4.21 12.06 18.17
N GLU A 236 -4.28 12.24 19.50
CA GLU A 236 -5.05 11.36 20.39
C GLU A 236 -6.56 11.56 20.19
N ASN A 237 -6.99 12.78 19.88
CA ASN A 237 -8.39 13.12 19.63
C ASN A 237 -8.75 13.12 18.13
N PHE A 238 -7.81 12.84 17.24
CA PHE A 238 -8.06 12.83 15.80
C PHE A 238 -8.60 11.47 15.34
N ASN A 239 -9.76 11.51 14.68
CA ASN A 239 -10.32 10.33 14.00
C ASN A 239 -10.24 10.49 12.48
N PRO A 240 -9.36 9.78 11.80
CA PRO A 240 -9.21 9.89 10.33
C PRO A 240 -10.43 9.38 9.55
N LEU A 241 -11.34 8.63 10.18
CA LEU A 241 -12.57 8.09 9.58
C LEU A 241 -13.74 9.07 9.63
N SER A 242 -13.62 10.19 10.32
CA SER A 242 -14.72 11.14 10.59
C SER A 242 -14.74 12.38 9.68
N ALA A 243 -13.95 12.41 8.61
CA ALA A 243 -13.84 13.58 7.72
C ALA A 243 -14.55 13.39 6.37
#